data_2ef51cc1765adec16dd2484c15f7f55b
#
_entry.id   2ef51cc1765adec16dd2484c15f7f55b
#
_cell.length_a   1.000
_cell.length_b   1.000
_cell.length_c   1.000
_cell.angle_alpha   90.00
_cell.angle_beta   90.00
_cell.angle_gamma   90.00
#
_symmetry.space_group_name_H-M   'P 1'
#
loop_
_entity.id
_entity.type
_entity.pdbx_description
1 polymer ?
#
loop_
_entity_poly.entity_id
_entity_poly.type
_entity_poly.pdbx_seq_one_letter_code
_entity_poly.pdbx_strand_id
1 'polypeptide(L)'
;VHKYCADLTTNAWGFRYKFDGDDAIYEWRHGYPDPVALLYHVANGGMFKAHNLGFERTMWNVVMRRQFPHWPELKLEQCDCTMARAASISHPQSLDKLGDALRLPLRKDLEGSKVMMKMAKPRRFNPDGTITWWDDPDDLNRNMMYCGRDVEVECLVDETVPNLPDRERQVWMFDQT
;
A
#
# COMPACT_ATOMS: atom_id res chain seq x y z
N VAL A 1 6.48 -0.82 -11.35
CA VAL A 1 5.09 -0.96 -10.90
C VAL A 1 4.17 -1.30 -12.06
N HIS A 2 4.13 -0.49 -13.14
CA HIS A 2 3.18 -0.66 -14.25
C HIS A 2 3.21 -2.06 -14.89
N LYS A 3 4.39 -2.62 -15.20
CA LYS A 3 4.50 -3.97 -15.77
C LYS A 3 3.93 -5.05 -14.83
N TYR A 4 4.18 -4.93 -13.53
CA TYR A 4 3.66 -5.84 -12.52
C TYR A 4 2.13 -5.79 -12.46
N CYS A 5 1.55 -4.59 -12.35
CA CYS A 5 0.11 -4.41 -12.27
C CYS A 5 -0.63 -4.70 -13.59
N ALA A 6 0.02 -4.55 -14.74
CA ALA A 6 -0.54 -4.87 -16.05
C ALA A 6 -0.67 -6.37 -16.30
N ASP A 7 0.11 -7.20 -15.62
CA ASP A 7 0.00 -8.65 -15.72
C ASP A 7 -1.37 -9.12 -15.20
N LEU A 8 -2.08 -9.89 -16.00
CA LEU A 8 -3.43 -10.36 -15.71
C LEU A 8 -3.47 -11.36 -14.55
N THR A 9 -2.33 -11.98 -14.21
CA THR A 9 -2.22 -12.91 -13.07
C THR A 9 -1.97 -12.18 -11.75
N THR A 10 -1.63 -10.89 -11.79
CA THR A 10 -1.44 -10.08 -10.59
C THR A 10 -2.77 -9.88 -9.88
N ASN A 11 -2.78 -10.24 -8.60
CA ASN A 11 -3.90 -10.10 -7.69
C ASN A 11 -3.44 -9.56 -6.34
N ALA A 12 -4.37 -9.04 -5.54
CA ALA A 12 -4.12 -8.65 -4.16
C ALA A 12 -4.71 -9.68 -3.19
N TRP A 13 -3.92 -10.18 -2.27
CA TRP A 13 -4.40 -11.04 -1.17
C TRP A 13 -5.26 -10.28 -0.17
N GLY A 14 -4.94 -9.00 0.05
CA GLY A 14 -5.61 -8.10 0.96
C GLY A 14 -4.78 -6.88 1.23
N PHE A 15 -5.30 -6.00 2.07
CA PHE A 15 -4.61 -4.83 2.58
C PHE A 15 -5.13 -4.44 3.96
N ARG A 16 -4.34 -3.63 4.66
CA ARG A 16 -4.78 -2.97 5.89
C ARG A 16 -4.72 -1.45 5.74
N TYR A 17 -5.59 -0.76 6.46
CA TYR A 17 -5.69 0.70 6.42
C TYR A 17 -6.20 1.24 7.75
N LYS A 18 -6.00 2.53 7.96
CA LYS A 18 -6.46 3.26 9.13
C LYS A 18 -7.06 4.59 8.69
N PHE A 19 -8.10 5.05 9.35
CA PHE A 19 -8.60 6.42 9.16
C PHE A 19 -7.91 7.36 10.14
N ASP A 20 -7.64 8.59 9.72
CA ASP A 20 -7.12 9.63 10.59
C ASP A 20 -8.10 9.87 11.75
N GLY A 21 -7.55 9.90 12.98
CA GLY A 21 -8.35 10.06 14.20
C GLY A 21 -9.02 8.80 14.74
N ASP A 22 -8.87 7.66 14.06
CA ASP A 22 -9.32 6.36 14.55
C ASP A 22 -8.15 5.57 15.15
N ASP A 23 -8.38 4.80 16.20
CA ASP A 23 -7.36 3.91 16.79
C ASP A 23 -7.32 2.55 16.08
N ALA A 24 -8.40 2.17 15.38
CA ALA A 24 -8.53 0.88 14.73
C ALA A 24 -7.75 0.80 13.42
N ILE A 25 -7.09 -0.34 13.19
CA ILE A 25 -6.56 -0.75 11.88
C ILE A 25 -7.54 -1.74 11.27
N TYR A 26 -8.09 -1.37 10.15
CA TYR A 26 -9.04 -2.17 9.39
C TYR A 26 -8.32 -3.12 8.45
N GLU A 27 -8.98 -4.22 8.12
CA GLU A 27 -8.48 -5.24 7.22
C GLU A 27 -9.52 -5.56 6.14
N TRP A 28 -9.05 -5.67 4.90
CA TRP A 28 -9.81 -6.29 3.83
C TRP A 28 -8.97 -7.41 3.20
N ARG A 29 -9.62 -8.53 2.87
CA ARG A 29 -9.02 -9.66 2.16
C ARG A 29 -9.85 -10.00 0.92
N HIS A 30 -9.19 -10.54 -0.08
CA HIS A 30 -9.90 -11.07 -1.24
C HIS A 30 -10.98 -12.07 -0.81
N GLY A 31 -12.20 -11.89 -1.31
CA GLY A 31 -13.36 -12.68 -0.90
C GLY A 31 -14.15 -12.14 0.30
N TYR A 32 -13.68 -11.09 0.96
CA TYR A 32 -14.45 -10.40 1.99
C TYR A 32 -15.47 -9.42 1.36
N PRO A 33 -16.51 -9.03 2.11
CA PRO A 33 -17.37 -7.92 1.72
C PRO A 33 -16.58 -6.66 1.42
N ASP A 34 -17.13 -5.81 0.56
CA ASP A 34 -16.51 -4.52 0.23
C ASP A 34 -16.22 -3.68 1.47
N PRO A 35 -15.07 -2.99 1.52
CA PRO A 35 -14.72 -2.07 2.59
C PRO A 35 -15.48 -0.75 2.41
N VAL A 36 -16.79 -0.75 2.64
CA VAL A 36 -17.73 0.32 2.27
C VAL A 36 -17.27 1.70 2.75
N ALA A 37 -16.80 1.81 3.99
CA ALA A 37 -16.32 3.08 4.55
C ALA A 37 -15.12 3.64 3.76
N LEU A 38 -14.16 2.78 3.37
CA LEU A 38 -13.02 3.18 2.55
C LEU A 38 -13.44 3.59 1.14
N LEU A 39 -14.34 2.80 0.52
CA LEU A 39 -14.85 3.14 -0.82
C LEU A 39 -15.60 4.47 -0.82
N TYR A 40 -16.41 4.73 0.22
CA TYR A 40 -17.08 6.00 0.40
C TYR A 40 -16.09 7.16 0.57
N HIS A 41 -15.04 6.97 1.38
CA HIS A 41 -13.96 7.95 1.57
C HIS A 41 -13.30 8.31 0.24
N VAL A 42 -12.89 7.30 -0.55
CA VAL A 42 -12.27 7.51 -1.88
C VAL A 42 -13.24 8.19 -2.84
N ALA A 43 -14.49 7.74 -2.92
CA ALA A 43 -15.50 8.30 -3.82
C ALA A 43 -15.80 9.79 -3.56
N ASN A 44 -15.68 10.21 -2.30
CA ASN A 44 -15.92 11.61 -1.89
C ASN A 44 -14.64 12.46 -1.85
N GLY A 45 -13.57 12.02 -2.45
CA GLY A 45 -12.34 12.81 -2.55
C GLY A 45 -11.50 12.85 -1.28
N GLY A 46 -11.71 11.91 -0.36
CA GLY A 46 -10.91 11.79 0.86
C GLY A 46 -9.44 11.56 0.56
N MET A 47 -8.55 12.12 1.39
CA MET A 47 -7.10 11.99 1.21
C MET A 47 -6.65 10.56 1.49
N PHE A 48 -5.85 10.01 0.59
CA PHE A 48 -5.23 8.69 0.69
C PHE A 48 -3.72 8.85 0.86
N LYS A 49 -3.21 8.38 1.97
CA LYS A 49 -1.78 8.49 2.33
C LYS A 49 -1.13 7.12 2.32
N ALA A 50 0.07 7.01 1.79
CA ALA A 50 0.90 5.81 1.90
C ALA A 50 2.38 6.12 1.65
N HIS A 51 3.23 5.17 2.06
CA HIS A 51 4.65 5.21 1.72
C HIS A 51 4.89 4.54 0.37
N ASN A 52 5.46 5.27 -0.61
CA ASN A 52 5.55 4.83 -2.02
C ASN A 52 4.19 4.70 -2.72
N LEU A 53 3.33 5.67 -2.49
CA LEU A 53 1.92 5.69 -2.91
C LEU A 53 1.67 5.38 -4.41
N GLY A 54 2.65 5.62 -5.27
CA GLY A 54 2.56 5.24 -6.68
C GLY A 54 2.30 3.74 -6.88
N PHE A 55 2.78 2.89 -5.98
CA PHE A 55 2.49 1.46 -5.99
C PHE A 55 1.03 1.19 -5.60
N GLU A 56 0.57 1.70 -4.46
CA GLU A 56 -0.80 1.50 -3.95
C GLU A 56 -1.84 2.04 -4.92
N ARG A 57 -1.62 3.25 -5.47
CA ARG A 57 -2.52 3.84 -6.46
C ARG A 57 -2.60 2.99 -7.73
N THR A 58 -1.48 2.46 -8.21
CA THR A 58 -1.47 1.61 -9.40
C THR A 58 -2.15 0.26 -9.11
N MET A 59 -1.89 -0.36 -7.96
CA MET A 59 -2.60 -1.56 -7.53
C MET A 59 -4.10 -1.32 -7.44
N TRP A 60 -4.53 -0.22 -6.82
CA TRP A 60 -5.94 0.14 -6.71
C TRP A 60 -6.60 0.33 -8.07
N ASN A 61 -6.04 1.21 -8.91
CA ASN A 61 -6.68 1.59 -10.16
C ASN A 61 -6.58 0.53 -11.27
N VAL A 62 -5.52 -0.29 -11.29
CA VAL A 62 -5.30 -1.28 -12.34
C VAL A 62 -5.75 -2.67 -11.89
N VAL A 63 -5.31 -3.14 -10.72
CA VAL A 63 -5.56 -4.51 -10.28
C VAL A 63 -6.92 -4.62 -9.59
N MET A 64 -7.18 -3.80 -8.56
CA MET A 64 -8.41 -3.90 -7.79
C MET A 64 -9.63 -3.53 -8.63
N ARG A 65 -9.59 -2.42 -9.37
CA ARG A 65 -10.73 -2.01 -10.23
C ARG A 65 -10.94 -2.92 -11.45
N ARG A 66 -9.94 -3.67 -11.88
CA ARG A 66 -10.14 -4.74 -12.87
C ARG A 66 -11.02 -5.86 -12.31
N GLN A 67 -10.87 -6.21 -11.03
CA GLN A 67 -11.62 -7.26 -10.36
C GLN A 67 -12.95 -6.75 -9.77
N PHE A 68 -12.95 -5.52 -9.30
CA PHE A 68 -14.08 -4.83 -8.66
C PHE A 68 -14.38 -3.53 -9.42
N PRO A 69 -15.00 -3.59 -10.63
CA PRO A 69 -15.20 -2.40 -11.48
C PRO A 69 -16.05 -1.29 -10.84
N HIS A 70 -16.81 -1.62 -9.80
CA HIS A 70 -17.65 -0.68 -9.04
C HIS A 70 -16.86 0.12 -8.00
N TRP A 71 -15.60 -0.24 -7.71
CA TRP A 71 -14.77 0.55 -6.81
C TRP A 71 -14.40 1.89 -7.43
N PRO A 72 -14.43 2.99 -6.66
CA PRO A 72 -14.12 4.31 -7.17
C PRO A 72 -12.66 4.42 -7.62
N GLU A 73 -12.39 5.30 -8.56
CA GLU A 73 -11.03 5.65 -8.95
C GLU A 73 -10.33 6.42 -7.82
N LEU A 74 -9.10 6.04 -7.50
CA LEU A 74 -8.22 6.80 -6.63
C LEU A 74 -7.48 7.85 -7.48
N LYS A 75 -7.97 9.08 -7.42
CA LYS A 75 -7.41 10.20 -8.18
C LYS A 75 -6.08 10.66 -7.59
N LEU A 76 -5.20 11.18 -8.45
CA LEU A 76 -3.89 11.64 -8.02
C LEU A 76 -3.95 12.81 -7.02
N GLU A 77 -4.95 13.68 -7.18
CA GLU A 77 -5.18 14.84 -6.31
C GLU A 77 -5.49 14.45 -4.86
N GLN A 78 -6.03 13.24 -4.65
CA GLN A 78 -6.34 12.66 -3.34
C GLN A 78 -5.12 11.99 -2.69
N CYS A 79 -3.99 11.94 -3.38
CA CYS A 79 -2.83 11.17 -2.97
C CYS A 79 -1.81 12.04 -2.22
N ASP A 80 -1.27 11.50 -1.11
CA ASP A 80 -0.16 12.09 -0.38
C ASP A 80 0.88 11.01 -0.06
N CYS A 81 2.12 11.20 -0.52
CA CYS A 81 3.18 10.19 -0.46
C CYS A 81 4.22 10.55 0.60
N THR A 82 4.25 9.82 1.71
CA THR A 82 5.23 10.06 2.78
C THR A 82 6.68 9.80 2.34
N MET A 83 6.91 8.93 1.35
CA MET A 83 8.24 8.74 0.75
C MET A 83 8.71 9.99 -0.01
N ALA A 84 7.83 10.65 -0.76
CA ALA A 84 8.15 11.89 -1.45
C ALA A 84 8.40 13.03 -0.46
N ARG A 85 7.60 13.11 0.61
CA ARG A 85 7.79 14.07 1.70
C ARG A 85 9.16 13.87 2.37
N ALA A 86 9.55 12.62 2.69
CA ALA A 86 10.86 12.30 3.24
C ALA A 86 12.01 12.68 2.29
N ALA A 87 11.86 12.39 0.99
CA ALA A 87 12.86 12.73 -0.02
C ALA A 87 13.08 14.26 -0.14
N SER A 88 12.02 15.07 -0.03
CA SER A 88 12.11 16.53 -0.13
C SER A 88 12.96 17.17 0.98
N ILE A 89 13.14 16.49 2.09
CA ILE A 89 13.99 16.90 3.21
C ILE A 89 15.25 16.03 3.36
N SER A 90 15.66 15.36 2.27
CA SER A 90 16.89 14.56 2.20
C SER A 90 16.92 13.37 3.17
N HIS A 91 15.78 12.83 3.54
CA HIS A 91 15.66 11.61 4.34
C HIS A 91 15.62 10.35 3.47
N PRO A 92 15.94 9.17 4.04
CA PRO A 92 15.85 7.90 3.32
C PRO A 92 14.46 7.63 2.79
N GLN A 93 14.38 7.07 1.56
CA GLN A 93 13.10 6.72 0.93
C GLN A 93 12.57 5.34 1.33
N SER A 94 13.39 4.47 1.89
CA SER A 94 12.95 3.17 2.42
C SER A 94 12.27 3.38 3.77
N LEU A 95 11.06 2.85 3.98
CA LEU A 95 10.30 2.97 5.21
C LEU A 95 11.11 2.51 6.44
N ASP A 96 11.85 1.41 6.31
CA ASP A 96 12.72 0.87 7.36
C ASP A 96 13.82 1.85 7.74
N LYS A 97 14.60 2.33 6.75
CA LYS A 97 15.69 3.29 6.98
C LYS A 97 15.16 4.67 7.44
N LEU A 98 13.98 5.06 6.98
CA LEU A 98 13.33 6.28 7.41
C LEU A 98 12.92 6.19 8.88
N GLY A 99 12.33 5.07 9.29
CA GLY A 99 12.01 4.80 10.69
C GLY A 99 13.24 4.88 11.61
N ASP A 100 14.39 4.35 11.13
CA ASP A 100 15.67 4.48 11.85
C ASP A 100 16.15 5.93 11.94
N ALA A 101 16.14 6.65 10.83
CA ALA A 101 16.59 8.05 10.77
C ALA A 101 15.74 8.96 11.66
N LEU A 102 14.43 8.73 11.71
CA LEU A 102 13.47 9.44 12.55
C LEU A 102 13.44 8.94 14.02
N ARG A 103 14.15 7.85 14.33
CA ARG A 103 14.17 7.20 15.66
C ARG A 103 12.76 6.82 16.14
N LEU A 104 11.93 6.33 15.24
CA LEU A 104 10.56 5.94 15.58
C LEU A 104 10.53 4.82 16.61
N PRO A 105 9.53 4.80 17.52
CA PRO A 105 9.41 3.76 18.54
C PRO A 105 9.04 2.39 17.97
N LEU A 106 8.46 2.36 16.76
CA LEU A 106 8.10 1.13 16.06
C LEU A 106 9.03 0.92 14.85
N ARG A 107 9.28 -0.35 14.56
CA ARG A 107 10.12 -0.78 13.44
C ARG A 107 9.33 -1.63 12.47
N LYS A 108 9.76 -1.61 11.21
CA LYS A 108 9.24 -2.49 10.19
C LYS A 108 9.47 -3.96 10.57
N ASP A 109 8.50 -4.81 10.24
CA ASP A 109 8.55 -6.24 10.49
C ASP A 109 9.32 -6.95 9.37
N LEU A 110 10.62 -7.15 9.57
CA LEU A 110 11.50 -7.76 8.56
C LEU A 110 11.17 -9.25 8.30
N GLU A 111 10.69 -9.98 9.30
CA GLU A 111 10.29 -11.39 9.12
C GLU A 111 8.99 -11.50 8.32
N GLY A 112 8.01 -10.63 8.59
CA GLY A 112 6.78 -10.53 7.80
C GLY A 112 7.07 -10.12 6.35
N SER A 113 8.05 -9.25 6.13
CA SER A 113 8.53 -8.90 4.78
C SER A 113 9.00 -10.12 3.99
N LYS A 114 9.67 -11.10 4.61
CA LYS A 114 10.08 -12.34 3.94
C LYS A 114 8.87 -13.18 3.50
N VAL A 115 7.83 -13.25 4.34
CA VAL A 115 6.58 -13.94 3.99
C VAL A 115 5.88 -13.24 2.83
N MET A 116 5.75 -11.91 2.87
CA MET A 116 5.21 -11.12 1.78
C MET A 116 5.96 -11.37 0.47
N MET A 117 7.30 -11.33 0.49
CA MET A 117 8.15 -11.60 -0.68
C MET A 117 8.03 -13.02 -1.21
N LYS A 118 7.78 -14.02 -0.34
CA LYS A 118 7.46 -15.40 -0.72
C LYS A 118 6.12 -15.43 -1.45
N MET A 119 5.07 -14.84 -0.87
CA MET A 119 3.70 -14.86 -1.42
C MET A 119 3.56 -14.04 -2.70
N ALA A 120 4.42 -13.06 -2.94
CA ALA A 120 4.44 -12.27 -4.17
C ALA A 120 5.01 -13.03 -5.39
N LYS A 121 5.47 -14.27 -5.21
CA LYS A 121 6.04 -15.09 -6.27
C LYS A 121 5.17 -16.33 -6.50
N PRO A 122 5.08 -16.82 -7.75
CA PRO A 122 4.47 -18.11 -8.03
C PRO A 122 5.12 -19.23 -7.19
N ARG A 123 4.30 -20.09 -6.61
CA ARG A 123 4.77 -21.32 -5.99
C ARG A 123 5.19 -22.35 -7.05
N ARG A 124 4.39 -22.44 -8.12
CA ARG A 124 4.65 -23.35 -9.23
C ARG A 124 3.94 -22.88 -10.50
N PHE A 125 4.59 -23.08 -11.63
CA PHE A 125 3.97 -23.04 -12.95
C PHE A 125 3.54 -24.48 -13.32
N ASN A 126 2.28 -24.67 -13.59
CA ASN A 126 1.72 -25.98 -13.91
C ASN A 126 1.87 -26.28 -15.42
N PRO A 127 1.88 -27.59 -15.82
CA PRO A 127 2.01 -27.96 -17.24
C PRO A 127 0.85 -27.48 -18.12
N ASP A 128 -0.32 -27.23 -17.53
CA ASP A 128 -1.51 -26.68 -18.21
C ASP A 128 -1.49 -25.15 -18.39
N GLY A 129 -0.41 -24.50 -18.00
CA GLY A 129 -0.23 -23.05 -18.07
C GLY A 129 -0.83 -22.28 -16.89
N THR A 130 -1.46 -22.94 -15.93
CA THR A 130 -1.96 -22.30 -14.72
C THR A 130 -0.83 -22.06 -13.69
N ILE A 131 -1.09 -21.15 -12.76
CA ILE A 131 -0.14 -20.79 -11.70
C ILE A 131 -0.72 -21.22 -10.35
N THR A 132 0.08 -21.97 -9.59
CA THR A 132 -0.22 -22.22 -8.17
C THR A 132 0.46 -21.15 -7.33
N TRP A 133 -0.33 -20.46 -6.52
CA TRP A 133 0.16 -19.41 -5.60
C TRP A 133 0.34 -19.97 -4.18
N TRP A 134 0.94 -19.17 -3.33
CA TRP A 134 1.05 -19.41 -1.90
C TRP A 134 -0.24 -18.90 -1.25
N ASP A 135 -1.13 -19.81 -0.85
CA ASP A 135 -2.46 -19.55 -0.28
C ASP A 135 -2.64 -20.16 1.12
N ASP A 136 -1.53 -20.51 1.76
CA ASP A 136 -1.55 -21.04 3.12
C ASP A 136 -2.16 -20.03 4.10
N PRO A 137 -3.15 -20.42 4.91
CA PRO A 137 -3.83 -19.52 5.85
C PRO A 137 -2.89 -18.86 6.87
N ASP A 138 -1.84 -19.56 7.31
CA ASP A 138 -0.89 -19.01 8.27
C ASP A 138 0.01 -17.95 7.62
N ASP A 139 0.47 -18.21 6.38
CA ASP A 139 1.20 -17.22 5.59
C ASP A 139 0.33 -15.99 5.29
N LEU A 140 -0.95 -16.17 4.95
CA LEU A 140 -1.91 -15.08 4.74
C LEU A 140 -2.10 -14.24 6.01
N ASN A 141 -2.33 -14.88 7.15
CA ASN A 141 -2.46 -14.21 8.43
C ASN A 141 -1.18 -13.45 8.79
N ARG A 142 -0.03 -14.08 8.60
CA ARG A 142 1.28 -13.46 8.87
C ARG A 142 1.53 -12.25 7.97
N ASN A 143 1.13 -12.33 6.71
CA ASN A 143 1.22 -11.21 5.76
C ASN A 143 0.29 -10.05 6.17
N MET A 144 -0.92 -10.33 6.63
CA MET A 144 -1.82 -9.29 7.13
C MET A 144 -1.29 -8.61 8.40
N MET A 145 -0.64 -9.37 9.31
CA MET A 145 0.06 -8.78 10.46
C MET A 145 1.18 -7.84 10.01
N TYR A 146 1.96 -8.25 9.00
CA TYR A 146 3.00 -7.41 8.38
C TYR A 146 2.41 -6.12 7.81
N CYS A 147 1.32 -6.20 7.02
CA CYS A 147 0.64 -5.02 6.50
C CYS A 147 0.15 -4.09 7.62
N GLY A 148 -0.36 -4.63 8.72
CA GLY A 148 -0.76 -3.84 9.88
C GLY A 148 0.41 -3.10 10.53
N ARG A 149 1.56 -3.77 10.66
CA ARG A 149 2.78 -3.14 11.16
C ARG A 149 3.29 -2.02 10.25
N ASP A 150 3.24 -2.21 8.93
CA ASP A 150 3.59 -1.16 7.99
C ASP A 150 2.67 0.05 8.13
N VAL A 151 1.34 -0.12 8.28
CA VAL A 151 0.39 0.97 8.55
C VAL A 151 0.73 1.72 9.84
N GLU A 152 1.04 1.01 10.94
CA GLU A 152 1.46 1.65 12.20
C GLU A 152 2.71 2.53 12.02
N VAL A 153 3.72 2.02 11.32
CA VAL A 153 4.96 2.77 11.06
C VAL A 153 4.70 3.96 10.13
N GLU A 154 3.88 3.77 9.10
CA GLU A 154 3.50 4.84 8.16
C GLU A 154 2.73 5.98 8.85
N CYS A 155 1.84 5.68 9.81
CA CYS A 155 1.17 6.71 10.61
C CYS A 155 2.18 7.55 11.40
N LEU A 156 3.17 6.93 12.06
CA LEU A 156 4.21 7.66 12.77
C LEU A 156 5.09 8.51 11.84
N VAL A 157 5.36 8.01 10.63
CA VAL A 157 6.07 8.79 9.60
C VAL A 157 5.23 9.99 9.18
N ASP A 158 3.93 9.79 8.92
CA ASP A 158 3.01 10.86 8.52
C ASP A 158 2.95 12.00 9.55
N GLU A 159 2.93 11.66 10.84
CA GLU A 159 2.95 12.62 11.95
C GLU A 159 4.29 13.38 12.09
N THR A 160 5.40 12.76 11.65
CA THR A 160 6.75 13.29 11.88
C THR A 160 7.29 14.09 10.70
N VAL A 161 7.00 13.64 9.48
CA VAL A 161 7.56 14.22 8.25
C VAL A 161 6.67 15.37 7.75
N PRO A 162 7.20 16.57 7.50
CA PRO A 162 6.39 17.71 7.04
C PRO A 162 5.74 17.42 5.69
N ASN A 163 4.62 18.09 5.41
CA ASN A 163 3.96 18.04 4.12
C ASN A 163 4.84 18.59 3.02
N LEU A 164 4.65 18.12 1.78
CA LEU A 164 5.31 18.71 0.62
C LEU A 164 4.89 20.17 0.46
N PRO A 165 5.84 21.10 0.25
CA PRO A 165 5.51 22.42 -0.25
C PRO A 165 4.74 22.31 -1.59
N ASP A 166 3.88 23.28 -1.87
CA ASP A 166 3.00 23.26 -3.07
C ASP A 166 3.77 23.00 -4.37
N ARG A 167 4.93 23.62 -4.54
CA ARG A 167 5.78 23.42 -5.71
C ARG A 167 6.28 21.98 -5.81
N GLU A 168 6.77 21.42 -4.71
CA GLU A 168 7.28 20.05 -4.67
C GLU A 168 6.14 19.03 -4.86
N ARG A 169 4.95 19.33 -4.34
CA ARG A 169 3.76 18.53 -4.59
C ARG A 169 3.38 18.52 -6.09
N GLN A 170 3.44 19.67 -6.77
CA GLN A 170 3.18 19.73 -8.22
C GLN A 170 4.20 18.92 -9.02
N VAL A 171 5.50 19.00 -8.66
CA VAL A 171 6.56 18.20 -9.29
C VAL A 171 6.30 16.71 -9.06
N TRP A 172 6.02 16.31 -7.83
CA TRP A 172 5.70 14.93 -7.53
C TRP A 172 4.47 14.43 -8.31
N MET A 173 3.39 15.20 -8.38
CA MET A 173 2.21 14.85 -9.16
C MET A 173 2.53 14.67 -10.65
N PHE A 174 3.38 15.53 -11.21
CA PHE A 174 3.83 15.42 -12.61
C PHE A 174 4.62 14.13 -12.84
N ASP A 175 5.46 13.72 -11.91
CA ASP A 175 6.21 12.46 -11.98
C ASP A 175 5.32 11.20 -11.92
N GLN A 176 4.08 11.32 -11.43
CA GLN A 176 3.13 10.20 -11.32
C GLN A 176 2.24 10.04 -12.58
N THR A 177 2.35 10.94 -13.56
CA THR A 177 1.58 10.89 -14.82
C THR A 177 2.38 10.22 -15.92
#